data_5b50f3849b970b2b9793ca04254ab4cc
#
_entry.id   5b50f3849b970b2b9793ca04254ab4cc
#
_cell.length_a   1.000
_cell.length_b   1.000
_cell.length_c   1.000
_cell.angle_alpha   90.00
_cell.angle_beta   90.00
_cell.angle_gamma   90.00
#
_symmetry.space_group_name_H-M   'P 1'
#
loop_
_entity.id
_entity.type
_entity.pdbx_description
1 polymer ?
#
loop_
_entity_poly.entity_id
_entity_poly.type
_entity_poly.pdbx_seq_one_letter_code
_entity_poly.pdbx_strand_id
1 'polypeptide(L)'
;MKEDVFKRKYYEAYDDRYRQVHGQNLQWFYDDPTPIVMETIKKFGIGYSHNILELGCGEGRDAYPLLKQGYNVLATDISTAAIRYAQEKFPEFADSFAVLDCVAGVMPRKFDFIYAVAVVHMLVDDADRDTFYTFIREHLNPKGIALICTMGDGAMERQTDISTAFELQKRTHEQSGKEVQIANTSCRIVSFDRFRRELERNGLLLVEEGITSALPDFPMLMYAMCRR
;
A
#
# COMPACT_ATOMS: atom_id res chain seq x y z
N MET A 1 -27.59 16.19 22.40
CA MET A 1 -26.22 15.97 21.94
C MET A 1 -26.26 14.68 21.11
N LYS A 2 -26.18 14.78 19.79
CA LYS A 2 -26.03 13.60 18.93
C LYS A 2 -24.57 13.19 19.05
N GLU A 3 -24.32 11.98 19.53
CA GLU A 3 -23.00 11.35 19.44
C GLU A 3 -22.59 11.35 17.97
N ASP A 4 -21.51 12.08 17.63
CA ASP A 4 -20.78 11.87 16.40
C ASP A 4 -20.16 10.47 16.50
N VAL A 5 -20.91 9.50 16.05
CA VAL A 5 -20.36 8.18 15.74
C VAL A 5 -19.35 8.43 14.64
N PHE A 6 -18.06 8.38 14.94
CA PHE A 6 -16.97 8.45 13.96
C PHE A 6 -17.28 7.44 12.86
N LYS A 7 -17.74 7.95 11.73
CA LYS A 7 -18.09 7.10 10.60
C LYS A 7 -16.80 6.56 10.04
N ARG A 8 -16.60 5.23 10.18
CA ARG A 8 -15.44 4.53 9.64
C ARG A 8 -15.23 4.90 8.17
N LYS A 9 -13.99 5.12 7.77
CA LYS A 9 -13.62 5.34 6.37
C LYS A 9 -13.74 4.03 5.59
N TYR A 10 -14.24 4.09 4.37
CA TYR A 10 -14.49 2.89 3.54
C TYR A 10 -13.23 2.04 3.34
N TYR A 11 -12.04 2.64 3.29
CA TYR A 11 -10.78 1.92 3.14
C TYR A 11 -10.34 1.19 4.43
N GLU A 12 -10.92 1.50 5.60
CA GLU A 12 -10.71 0.71 6.82
C GLU A 12 -11.31 -0.71 6.74
N ALA A 13 -12.14 -1.00 5.72
CA ALA A 13 -12.65 -2.33 5.45
C ALA A 13 -11.52 -3.35 5.15
N TYR A 14 -10.33 -2.88 4.77
CA TYR A 14 -9.16 -3.74 4.64
C TYR A 14 -8.68 -4.29 5.98
N ASP A 15 -8.81 -3.54 7.10
CA ASP A 15 -8.52 -4.07 8.43
C ASP A 15 -9.50 -5.20 8.82
N ASP A 16 -10.79 -5.07 8.47
CA ASP A 16 -11.76 -6.15 8.68
C ASP A 16 -11.38 -7.39 7.87
N ARG A 17 -10.94 -7.21 6.61
CA ARG A 17 -10.49 -8.32 5.77
C ARG A 17 -9.31 -9.06 6.41
N TYR A 18 -8.27 -8.37 6.86
CA TYR A 18 -7.13 -8.99 7.55
C TYR A 18 -7.57 -9.73 8.81
N ARG A 19 -8.41 -9.11 9.65
CA ARG A 19 -8.95 -9.79 10.85
C ARG A 19 -9.69 -11.07 10.52
N GLN A 20 -10.50 -11.06 9.45
CA GLN A 20 -11.30 -12.21 9.03
C GLN A 20 -10.43 -13.36 8.50
N VAL A 21 -9.36 -13.05 7.79
CA VAL A 21 -8.40 -14.04 7.27
C VAL A 21 -7.52 -14.60 8.37
N HIS A 22 -6.89 -13.72 9.17
CA HIS A 22 -6.03 -14.13 10.26
C HIS A 22 -6.79 -14.88 11.36
N GLY A 23 -8.06 -14.55 11.62
CA GLY A 23 -8.94 -15.28 12.53
C GLY A 23 -9.18 -16.74 12.13
N GLN A 24 -8.87 -17.10 10.89
CA GLN A 24 -8.94 -18.46 10.36
C GLN A 24 -7.55 -19.14 10.26
N ASN A 25 -6.51 -18.52 10.82
CA ASN A 25 -5.10 -18.93 10.69
C ASN A 25 -4.66 -19.01 9.22
N LEU A 26 -5.08 -18.06 8.42
CA LEU A 26 -4.69 -17.91 7.01
C LEU A 26 -3.90 -16.62 6.84
N GLN A 27 -3.04 -16.60 5.82
CA GLN A 27 -2.31 -15.44 5.34
C GLN A 27 -3.00 -14.92 4.07
N TRP A 28 -3.10 -13.58 3.90
CA TRP A 28 -3.81 -13.04 2.74
C TRP A 28 -2.95 -13.07 1.47
N PHE A 29 -1.71 -12.59 1.55
CA PHE A 29 -0.80 -12.52 0.41
C PHE A 29 0.28 -13.60 0.45
N TYR A 30 0.87 -13.90 -0.72
CA TYR A 30 2.09 -14.69 -0.81
C TYR A 30 3.30 -13.87 -0.31
N ASP A 31 4.39 -14.56 0.06
CA ASP A 31 5.58 -13.95 0.65
C ASP A 31 6.59 -13.44 -0.41
N ASP A 32 6.33 -13.70 -1.69
CA ASP A 32 7.24 -13.30 -2.77
C ASP A 32 7.27 -11.78 -2.94
N PRO A 33 8.43 -11.13 -2.75
CA PRO A 33 8.51 -9.67 -2.83
C PRO A 33 8.30 -9.15 -4.24
N THR A 34 7.80 -7.93 -4.32
CA THR A 34 7.57 -7.23 -5.59
C THR A 34 8.90 -6.83 -6.23
N PRO A 35 9.29 -7.36 -7.41
CA PRO A 35 10.63 -7.15 -7.99
C PRO A 35 10.98 -5.68 -8.19
N ILE A 36 10.03 -4.85 -8.62
CA ILE A 36 10.22 -3.43 -8.93
C ILE A 36 10.73 -2.61 -7.72
N VAL A 37 10.46 -3.06 -6.47
CA VAL A 37 10.94 -2.38 -5.26
C VAL A 37 12.46 -2.46 -5.21
N MET A 38 13.03 -3.66 -5.34
CA MET A 38 14.48 -3.86 -5.35
C MET A 38 15.14 -3.27 -6.60
N GLU A 39 14.48 -3.32 -7.75
CA GLU A 39 14.93 -2.68 -8.99
C GLU A 39 15.05 -1.16 -8.81
N THR A 40 14.06 -0.54 -8.17
CA THR A 40 14.07 0.90 -7.84
C THR A 40 15.23 1.23 -6.88
N ILE A 41 15.43 0.44 -5.83
CA ILE A 41 16.54 0.60 -4.89
C ILE A 41 17.88 0.60 -5.63
N LYS A 42 18.11 -0.38 -6.50
CA LYS A 42 19.35 -0.49 -7.29
C LYS A 42 19.50 0.67 -8.27
N LYS A 43 18.44 1.03 -8.98
CA LYS A 43 18.44 2.07 -10.01
C LYS A 43 18.79 3.45 -9.46
N PHE A 44 18.29 3.78 -8.26
CA PHE A 44 18.50 5.08 -7.63
C PHE A 44 19.60 5.08 -6.56
N GLY A 45 20.30 3.97 -6.36
CA GLY A 45 21.39 3.86 -5.43
C GLY A 45 20.97 4.02 -3.96
N ILE A 46 19.79 3.53 -3.60
CA ILE A 46 19.31 3.57 -2.22
C ILE A 46 20.15 2.60 -1.38
N GLY A 47 20.92 3.12 -0.45
CA GLY A 47 21.81 2.34 0.43
C GLY A 47 21.22 2.16 1.84
N TYR A 48 21.93 1.39 2.66
CA TYR A 48 21.52 1.02 4.02
C TYR A 48 21.37 2.21 4.99
N SER A 49 22.02 3.33 4.71
CA SER A 49 21.91 4.57 5.52
C SER A 49 20.70 5.43 5.14
N HIS A 50 20.02 5.12 4.05
CA HIS A 50 18.85 5.86 3.62
C HIS A 50 17.62 5.42 4.44
N ASN A 51 16.75 6.39 4.73
CA ASN A 51 15.48 6.12 5.38
C ASN A 51 14.44 5.71 4.32
N ILE A 52 13.84 4.54 4.51
CA ILE A 52 12.83 3.98 3.62
C ILE A 52 11.49 3.91 4.35
N LEU A 53 10.42 4.30 3.68
CA LEU A 53 9.04 4.16 4.16
C LEU A 53 8.26 3.29 3.20
N GLU A 54 7.61 2.25 3.72
CA GLU A 54 6.57 1.53 3.01
C GLU A 54 5.19 1.99 3.50
N LEU A 55 4.31 2.32 2.57
CA LEU A 55 2.91 2.62 2.82
C LEU A 55 2.05 1.43 2.39
N GLY A 56 1.23 0.91 3.29
CA GLY A 56 0.39 -0.26 3.04
C GLY A 56 1.19 -1.56 2.97
N CYS A 57 2.03 -1.82 3.97
CA CYS A 57 2.90 -3.00 3.99
C CYS A 57 2.16 -4.33 4.17
N GLY A 58 0.88 -4.29 4.58
CA GLY A 58 0.09 -5.49 4.85
C GLY A 58 0.80 -6.43 5.82
N GLU A 59 0.99 -7.67 5.39
CA GLU A 59 1.65 -8.75 6.16
C GLU A 59 3.19 -8.71 6.08
N GLY A 60 3.78 -7.63 5.51
CA GLY A 60 5.23 -7.39 5.48
C GLY A 60 5.97 -8.02 4.30
N ARG A 61 5.27 -8.39 3.23
CA ARG A 61 5.82 -9.07 2.04
C ARG A 61 7.05 -8.38 1.45
N ASP A 62 6.97 -7.05 1.24
CA ASP A 62 8.04 -6.28 0.60
C ASP A 62 9.04 -5.73 1.62
N ALA A 63 8.59 -5.38 2.85
CA ALA A 63 9.45 -4.88 3.92
C ALA A 63 10.42 -5.93 4.47
N TYR A 64 9.95 -7.14 4.74
CA TYR A 64 10.76 -8.16 5.41
C TYR A 64 12.07 -8.49 4.68
N PRO A 65 12.08 -8.75 3.36
CA PRO A 65 13.32 -9.00 2.63
C PRO A 65 14.32 -7.84 2.68
N LEU A 66 13.84 -6.60 2.72
CA LEU A 66 14.69 -5.41 2.85
C LEU A 66 15.28 -5.30 4.24
N LEU A 67 14.45 -5.48 5.29
CA LEU A 67 14.89 -5.49 6.69
C LEU A 67 15.94 -6.58 6.93
N LYS A 68 15.71 -7.78 6.41
CA LYS A 68 16.65 -8.89 6.50
C LYS A 68 18.00 -8.62 5.82
N GLN A 69 18.00 -7.79 4.76
CA GLN A 69 19.23 -7.34 4.09
C GLN A 69 19.90 -6.15 4.81
N GLY A 70 19.29 -5.61 5.87
CA GLY A 70 19.85 -4.52 6.68
C GLY A 70 19.44 -3.11 6.21
N TYR A 71 18.45 -2.98 5.33
CA TYR A 71 17.91 -1.66 4.98
C TYR A 71 17.13 -1.06 6.15
N ASN A 72 17.18 0.27 6.28
CA ASN A 72 16.47 1.00 7.33
C ASN A 72 15.04 1.32 6.86
N VAL A 73 14.14 0.36 7.02
CA VAL A 73 12.73 0.43 6.58
C VAL A 73 11.81 0.67 7.77
N LEU A 74 10.89 1.62 7.62
CA LEU A 74 9.68 1.72 8.42
C LEU A 74 8.52 1.25 7.54
N ALA A 75 7.93 0.13 7.89
CA ALA A 75 6.80 -0.47 7.18
C ALA A 75 5.49 -0.10 7.88
N THR A 76 4.55 0.47 7.15
CA THR A 76 3.31 0.99 7.75
C THR A 76 2.07 0.52 7.02
N ASP A 77 1.01 0.31 7.78
CA ASP A 77 -0.33 -0.01 7.26
C ASP A 77 -1.39 0.63 8.16
N ILE A 78 -2.55 0.95 7.60
CA ILE A 78 -3.70 1.40 8.39
C ILE A 78 -4.29 0.26 9.24
N SER A 79 -4.13 -0.98 8.78
CA SER A 79 -4.67 -2.17 9.44
C SER A 79 -3.85 -2.56 10.66
N THR A 80 -4.47 -2.44 11.83
CA THR A 80 -3.89 -2.94 13.08
C THR A 80 -3.74 -4.46 13.08
N ALA A 81 -4.61 -5.17 12.36
CA ALA A 81 -4.54 -6.63 12.24
C ALA A 81 -3.34 -7.06 11.38
N ALA A 82 -3.10 -6.37 10.26
CA ALA A 82 -1.94 -6.64 9.41
C ALA A 82 -0.61 -6.36 10.14
N ILE A 83 -0.52 -5.20 10.81
CA ILE A 83 0.69 -4.85 11.57
C ILE A 83 0.97 -5.85 12.70
N ARG A 84 -0.04 -6.23 13.47
CA ARG A 84 0.12 -7.25 14.52
C ARG A 84 0.63 -8.57 13.91
N TYR A 85 0.03 -9.01 12.82
CA TYR A 85 0.45 -10.24 12.13
C TYR A 85 1.90 -10.14 11.68
N ALA A 86 2.32 -9.04 11.05
CA ALA A 86 3.71 -8.84 10.63
C ALA A 86 4.69 -8.83 11.81
N GLN A 87 4.34 -8.17 12.93
CA GLN A 87 5.15 -8.14 14.15
C GLN A 87 5.29 -9.53 14.79
N GLU A 88 4.22 -10.33 14.82
CA GLU A 88 4.25 -11.71 15.32
C GLU A 88 5.04 -12.66 14.40
N LYS A 89 4.94 -12.45 13.08
CA LYS A 89 5.62 -13.25 12.05
C LYS A 89 7.13 -12.95 11.99
N PHE A 90 7.52 -11.67 12.24
CA PHE A 90 8.90 -11.18 12.15
C PHE A 90 9.32 -10.48 13.44
N PRO A 91 9.39 -11.19 14.58
CA PRO A 91 9.60 -10.59 15.90
C PRO A 91 10.94 -9.84 16.02
N GLU A 92 11.96 -10.24 15.26
CA GLU A 92 13.25 -9.55 15.21
C GLU A 92 13.18 -8.15 14.58
N PHE A 93 12.12 -7.85 13.83
CA PHE A 93 11.87 -6.56 13.17
C PHE A 93 10.56 -5.91 13.65
N ALA A 94 9.98 -6.36 14.76
CA ALA A 94 8.68 -5.88 15.24
C ALA A 94 8.58 -4.35 15.32
N ASP A 95 9.65 -3.69 15.77
CA ASP A 95 9.73 -2.21 15.88
C ASP A 95 9.77 -1.49 14.52
N SER A 96 9.99 -2.21 13.43
CA SER A 96 9.98 -1.67 12.07
C SER A 96 8.57 -1.63 11.45
N PHE A 97 7.56 -2.22 12.12
CA PHE A 97 6.17 -2.22 11.67
C PHE A 97 5.31 -1.33 12.55
N ALA A 98 4.59 -0.39 11.95
CA ALA A 98 3.76 0.58 12.68
C ALA A 98 2.42 0.85 12.00
N VAL A 99 1.40 1.14 12.81
CA VAL A 99 0.09 1.57 12.28
C VAL A 99 0.19 3.02 11.81
N LEU A 100 -0.21 3.28 10.57
CA LEU A 100 -0.28 4.61 9.98
C LEU A 100 -1.41 4.70 8.97
N ASP A 101 -2.31 5.66 9.15
CA ASP A 101 -3.22 6.11 8.10
C ASP A 101 -2.53 7.21 7.28
N CYS A 102 -2.08 6.89 6.08
CA CYS A 102 -1.40 7.84 5.20
C CYS A 102 -2.35 8.89 4.55
N VAL A 103 -3.67 8.74 4.78
CA VAL A 103 -4.67 9.73 4.34
C VAL A 103 -4.96 10.75 5.46
N ALA A 104 -4.91 10.35 6.72
CA ALA A 104 -5.24 11.21 7.86
C ALA A 104 -4.07 11.47 8.82
N GLY A 105 -3.01 10.66 8.72
CA GLY A 105 -1.87 10.71 9.62
C GLY A 105 -0.83 11.78 9.26
N VAL A 106 -0.01 12.12 10.25
CA VAL A 106 1.14 13.03 10.10
C VAL A 106 2.38 12.35 10.66
N MET A 107 3.51 12.54 10.01
CA MET A 107 4.80 12.05 10.49
C MET A 107 5.81 13.21 10.60
N PRO A 108 6.59 13.31 11.69
CA PRO A 108 7.61 14.35 11.84
C PRO A 108 8.92 14.03 11.10
N ARG A 109 8.91 13.04 10.20
CA ARG A 109 10.11 12.45 9.57
C ARG A 109 9.98 12.48 8.04
N LYS A 110 11.11 12.61 7.36
CA LYS A 110 11.22 12.49 5.90
C LYS A 110 12.08 11.30 5.51
N PHE A 111 11.88 10.84 4.27
CA PHE A 111 12.44 9.61 3.75
C PHE A 111 13.15 9.84 2.42
N ASP A 112 14.15 9.03 2.15
CA ASP A 112 14.90 9.04 0.90
C ASP A 112 14.23 8.18 -0.17
N PHE A 113 13.52 7.16 0.27
CA PHE A 113 12.69 6.32 -0.57
C PHE A 113 11.33 6.07 0.11
N ILE A 114 10.25 6.34 -0.60
CA ILE A 114 8.89 5.99 -0.19
C ILE A 114 8.32 5.07 -1.25
N TYR A 115 7.79 3.92 -0.84
CA TYR A 115 7.10 3.06 -1.79
C TYR A 115 5.74 2.60 -1.27
N ALA A 116 4.83 2.36 -2.21
CA ALA A 116 3.50 1.86 -1.95
C ALA A 116 3.13 0.87 -3.07
N VAL A 117 2.99 -0.40 -2.72
CA VAL A 117 2.62 -1.46 -3.68
C VAL A 117 1.18 -1.87 -3.44
N ALA A 118 0.35 -1.70 -4.46
CA ALA A 118 -1.06 -2.06 -4.41
C ALA A 118 -1.84 -1.38 -3.26
N VAL A 119 -1.65 -0.05 -3.09
CA VAL A 119 -2.33 0.75 -2.06
C VAL A 119 -3.30 1.75 -2.66
N VAL A 120 -2.84 2.63 -3.57
CA VAL A 120 -3.65 3.77 -4.03
C VAL A 120 -4.93 3.35 -4.77
N HIS A 121 -4.99 2.13 -5.32
CA HIS A 121 -6.24 1.61 -5.89
C HIS A 121 -7.32 1.33 -4.82
N MET A 122 -6.95 1.21 -3.55
CA MET A 122 -7.90 1.06 -2.45
C MET A 122 -8.65 2.35 -2.15
N LEU A 123 -8.08 3.50 -2.53
CA LEU A 123 -8.66 4.83 -2.36
C LEU A 123 -9.53 5.17 -3.58
N VAL A 124 -10.84 5.30 -3.36
CA VAL A 124 -11.83 5.56 -4.42
C VAL A 124 -12.08 7.04 -4.59
N ASP A 125 -12.21 7.80 -3.50
CA ASP A 125 -12.49 9.23 -3.54
C ASP A 125 -11.27 10.04 -3.97
N ASP A 126 -11.48 11.03 -4.85
CA ASP A 126 -10.41 11.91 -5.34
C ASP A 126 -9.70 12.64 -4.19
N ALA A 127 -10.43 13.08 -3.15
CA ALA A 127 -9.86 13.77 -2.01
C ALA A 127 -8.89 12.88 -1.20
N ASP A 128 -9.25 11.61 -0.98
CA ASP A 128 -8.38 10.66 -0.27
C ASP A 128 -7.12 10.34 -1.10
N ARG A 129 -7.26 10.19 -2.41
CA ARG A 129 -6.13 10.00 -3.34
C ARG A 129 -5.21 11.22 -3.36
N ASP A 130 -5.76 12.43 -3.42
CA ASP A 130 -4.97 13.66 -3.37
C ASP A 130 -4.21 13.80 -2.05
N THR A 131 -4.83 13.44 -0.94
CA THR A 131 -4.16 13.43 0.37
C THR A 131 -3.04 12.40 0.42
N PHE A 132 -3.23 11.20 -0.12
CA PHE A 132 -2.20 10.18 -0.24
C PHE A 132 -0.98 10.66 -1.03
N TYR A 133 -1.17 11.26 -2.20
CA TYR A 133 -0.06 11.80 -2.99
C TYR A 133 0.62 12.99 -2.31
N THR A 134 -0.15 13.85 -1.67
CA THR A 134 0.37 14.97 -0.87
C THR A 134 1.21 14.47 0.30
N PHE A 135 0.75 13.42 1.00
CA PHE A 135 1.53 12.77 2.06
C PHE A 135 2.89 12.31 1.55
N ILE A 136 2.94 11.61 0.42
CA ILE A 136 4.21 11.17 -0.20
C ILE A 136 5.10 12.36 -0.50
N ARG A 137 4.60 13.39 -1.17
CA ARG A 137 5.37 14.60 -1.52
C ARG A 137 5.94 15.29 -0.27
N GLU A 138 5.16 15.43 0.78
CA GLU A 138 5.56 16.14 1.99
C GLU A 138 6.60 15.38 2.82
N HIS A 139 6.54 14.04 2.79
CA HIS A 139 7.47 13.19 3.54
C HIS A 139 8.68 12.73 2.72
N LEU A 140 8.74 13.04 1.42
CA LEU A 140 9.90 12.74 0.59
C LEU A 140 10.99 13.78 0.79
N ASN A 141 12.25 13.36 0.95
CA ASN A 141 13.42 14.23 0.94
C ASN A 141 13.59 14.91 -0.43
N PRO A 142 14.27 16.09 -0.52
CA PRO A 142 14.42 16.82 -1.80
C PRO A 142 15.05 16.02 -2.93
N LYS A 143 15.91 15.05 -2.62
CA LYS A 143 16.56 14.14 -3.59
C LYS A 143 15.94 12.73 -3.57
N GLY A 144 14.91 12.54 -2.77
CA GLY A 144 14.24 11.26 -2.61
C GLY A 144 13.50 10.81 -3.87
N ILE A 145 13.15 9.54 -3.88
CA ILE A 145 12.34 8.90 -4.91
C ILE A 145 11.11 8.25 -4.29
N ALA A 146 9.97 8.35 -4.96
CA ALA A 146 8.79 7.57 -4.62
C ALA A 146 8.51 6.54 -5.71
N LEU A 147 8.11 5.33 -5.30
CA LEU A 147 7.59 4.28 -6.17
C LEU A 147 6.14 4.01 -5.78
N ILE A 148 5.22 4.21 -6.69
CA ILE A 148 3.79 3.97 -6.48
C ILE A 148 3.30 2.94 -7.48
N CYS A 149 2.91 1.75 -6.97
CA CYS A 149 2.32 0.70 -7.78
C CYS A 149 0.83 0.57 -7.51
N THR A 150 0.03 0.47 -8.56
CA THR A 150 -1.43 0.38 -8.50
C THR A 150 -1.96 -0.66 -9.46
N MET A 151 -3.09 -1.28 -9.13
CA MET A 151 -3.76 -2.19 -10.07
C MET A 151 -4.17 -1.45 -11.35
N GLY A 152 -4.00 -2.10 -12.49
CA GLY A 152 -4.43 -1.58 -13.78
C GLY A 152 -3.55 -2.05 -14.92
N ASP A 153 -4.09 -1.95 -16.14
CA ASP A 153 -3.43 -2.28 -17.42
C ASP A 153 -2.99 -1.03 -18.20
N GLY A 154 -3.19 0.15 -17.61
CA GLY A 154 -2.87 1.44 -18.22
C GLY A 154 -4.01 2.06 -19.06
N ALA A 155 -5.06 1.32 -19.36
CA ALA A 155 -6.18 1.78 -20.19
C ALA A 155 -7.54 1.75 -19.47
N MET A 156 -7.76 0.72 -18.65
CA MET A 156 -9.03 0.50 -17.96
C MET A 156 -9.27 1.54 -16.87
N GLU A 157 -10.52 2.01 -16.77
CA GLU A 157 -11.00 2.83 -15.65
C GLU A 157 -12.27 2.19 -15.05
N ARG A 158 -12.25 1.94 -13.77
CA ARG A 158 -13.43 1.45 -13.01
C ARG A 158 -13.27 1.75 -11.53
N GLN A 159 -14.40 1.80 -10.82
CA GLN A 159 -14.41 1.90 -9.35
C GLN A 159 -15.58 1.12 -8.75
N THR A 160 -15.42 0.72 -7.51
CA THR A 160 -16.47 0.08 -6.71
C THR A 160 -17.33 1.13 -6.02
N ASP A 161 -18.54 0.74 -5.63
CA ASP A 161 -19.36 1.52 -4.71
C ASP A 161 -18.80 1.38 -3.29
N ILE A 162 -18.34 2.49 -2.72
CA ILE A 162 -17.75 2.53 -1.38
C ILE A 162 -18.76 2.23 -0.27
N SER A 163 -20.06 2.39 -0.51
CA SER A 163 -21.11 2.07 0.47
C SER A 163 -21.14 0.59 0.83
N THR A 164 -20.65 -0.28 -0.07
CA THR A 164 -20.62 -1.74 0.10
C THR A 164 -19.30 -2.26 0.68
N ALA A 165 -18.34 -1.37 0.99
CA ALA A 165 -16.98 -1.78 1.35
C ALA A 165 -16.91 -2.75 2.57
N PHE A 166 -17.82 -2.61 3.52
CA PHE A 166 -17.89 -3.43 4.73
C PHE A 166 -18.81 -4.64 4.60
N GLU A 167 -19.52 -4.79 3.48
CA GLU A 167 -20.37 -5.96 3.25
C GLU A 167 -19.51 -7.21 3.11
N LEU A 168 -20.02 -8.31 3.66
CA LEU A 168 -19.33 -9.60 3.57
C LEU A 168 -19.58 -10.26 2.23
N GLN A 169 -18.51 -10.73 1.61
CA GLN A 169 -18.58 -11.58 0.41
C GLN A 169 -17.84 -12.90 0.63
N LYS A 170 -18.32 -13.93 -0.05
CA LYS A 170 -17.62 -15.21 -0.11
C LYS A 170 -16.53 -15.14 -1.16
N ARG A 171 -15.35 -15.59 -0.80
CA ARG A 171 -14.21 -15.76 -1.71
C ARG A 171 -13.50 -17.07 -1.46
N THR A 172 -12.92 -17.62 -2.51
CA THR A 172 -11.96 -18.72 -2.37
C THR A 172 -10.62 -18.11 -1.99
N HIS A 173 -10.05 -18.52 -0.88
CA HIS A 173 -8.69 -18.16 -0.48
C HIS A 173 -7.70 -18.93 -1.36
N GLU A 174 -6.91 -18.22 -2.17
CA GLU A 174 -6.14 -18.82 -3.26
C GLU A 174 -5.12 -19.85 -2.79
N GLN A 175 -4.41 -19.57 -1.68
CA GLN A 175 -3.37 -20.47 -1.16
C GLN A 175 -3.92 -21.76 -0.55
N SER A 176 -5.08 -21.70 0.12
CA SER A 176 -5.64 -22.87 0.84
C SER A 176 -6.79 -23.55 0.13
N GLY A 177 -7.39 -22.92 -0.89
CA GLY A 177 -8.62 -23.37 -1.55
C GLY A 177 -9.88 -23.30 -0.69
N LYS A 178 -9.81 -22.75 0.54
CA LYS A 178 -10.93 -22.63 1.45
C LYS A 178 -11.86 -21.50 1.05
N GLU A 179 -13.17 -21.67 1.23
CA GLU A 179 -14.13 -20.57 1.17
C GLU A 179 -14.02 -19.73 2.45
N VAL A 180 -13.83 -18.44 2.29
CA VAL A 180 -13.75 -17.46 3.38
C VAL A 180 -14.80 -16.36 3.18
N GLN A 181 -15.35 -15.87 4.28
CA GLN A 181 -16.19 -14.67 4.29
C GLN A 181 -15.34 -13.47 4.70
N ILE A 182 -15.23 -12.48 3.82
CA ILE A 182 -14.39 -11.31 4.02
C ILE A 182 -15.09 -10.04 3.56
N ALA A 183 -14.67 -8.91 4.11
CA ALA A 183 -15.14 -7.61 3.69
C ALA A 183 -14.89 -7.38 2.18
N ASN A 184 -15.86 -6.79 1.51
CA ASN A 184 -15.80 -6.51 0.07
C ASN A 184 -14.65 -5.57 -0.28
N THR A 185 -14.40 -4.57 0.59
CA THR A 185 -13.39 -3.50 0.41
C THR A 185 -13.71 -2.58 -0.77
N SER A 186 -12.78 -1.72 -1.12
CA SER A 186 -12.92 -0.73 -2.18
C SER A 186 -11.82 -0.89 -3.21
N CYS A 187 -12.10 -0.51 -4.46
CA CYS A 187 -11.10 -0.55 -5.52
C CYS A 187 -11.41 0.51 -6.58
N ARG A 188 -10.40 1.24 -7.01
CA ARG A 188 -10.46 2.14 -8.16
C ARG A 188 -9.25 1.91 -9.05
N ILE A 189 -9.50 1.48 -10.27
CA ILE A 189 -8.52 1.33 -11.34
C ILE A 189 -8.59 2.58 -12.22
N VAL A 190 -7.45 3.11 -12.59
CA VAL A 190 -7.30 4.30 -13.42
C VAL A 190 -6.42 4.01 -14.63
N SER A 191 -6.59 4.78 -15.71
CA SER A 191 -5.68 4.76 -16.85
C SER A 191 -4.33 5.44 -16.52
N PHE A 192 -3.29 5.25 -17.34
CA PHE A 192 -2.04 5.99 -17.23
C PHE A 192 -2.27 7.50 -17.32
N ASP A 193 -3.15 7.96 -18.22
CA ASP A 193 -3.44 9.39 -18.36
C ASP A 193 -4.04 9.98 -17.09
N ARG A 194 -4.92 9.26 -16.41
CA ARG A 194 -5.47 9.71 -15.13
C ARG A 194 -4.40 9.65 -14.02
N PHE A 195 -3.62 8.59 -13.97
CA PHE A 195 -2.55 8.43 -13.00
C PHE A 195 -1.53 9.57 -13.07
N ARG A 196 -1.08 9.94 -14.30
CA ARG A 196 -0.19 11.09 -14.51
C ARG A 196 -0.81 12.40 -14.02
N ARG A 197 -2.08 12.65 -14.36
CA ARG A 197 -2.79 13.87 -13.90
C ARG A 197 -2.91 13.93 -12.37
N GLU A 198 -3.14 12.81 -11.72
CA GLU A 198 -3.17 12.73 -10.26
C GLU A 198 -1.80 13.05 -9.62
N LEU A 199 -0.72 12.52 -10.18
CA LEU A 199 0.64 12.83 -9.73
C LEU A 199 0.98 14.30 -9.91
N GLU A 200 0.76 14.83 -11.12
CA GLU A 200 1.08 16.21 -11.50
C GLU A 200 0.33 17.24 -10.64
N ARG A 201 -1.00 17.08 -10.47
CA ARG A 201 -1.81 18.03 -9.69
C ARG A 201 -1.41 18.05 -8.22
N ASN A 202 -0.79 16.96 -7.71
CA ASN A 202 -0.29 16.86 -6.34
C ASN A 202 1.19 17.20 -6.22
N GLY A 203 1.83 17.69 -7.29
CA GLY A 203 3.21 18.17 -7.29
C GLY A 203 4.26 17.06 -7.21
N LEU A 204 3.93 15.87 -7.70
CA LEU A 204 4.86 14.77 -7.90
C LEU A 204 5.32 14.76 -9.36
N LEU A 205 6.63 14.86 -9.56
CA LEU A 205 7.26 14.88 -10.87
C LEU A 205 7.54 13.45 -11.33
N LEU A 206 6.86 13.02 -12.38
CA LEU A 206 7.04 11.69 -12.95
C LEU A 206 8.46 11.55 -13.56
N VAL A 207 9.18 10.51 -13.15
CA VAL A 207 10.50 10.15 -13.67
C VAL A 207 10.39 8.98 -14.65
N GLU A 208 9.57 8.00 -14.29
CA GLU A 208 9.36 6.78 -15.09
C GLU A 208 8.03 6.16 -14.74
N GLU A 209 7.42 5.49 -15.70
CA GLU A 209 6.23 4.68 -15.50
C GLU A 209 6.26 3.43 -16.37
N GLY A 210 5.43 2.46 -16.06
CA GLY A 210 5.30 1.23 -16.83
C GLY A 210 4.38 0.23 -16.18
N ILE A 211 4.48 -1.00 -16.66
CA ILE A 211 3.77 -2.16 -16.11
C ILE A 211 4.79 -3.08 -15.44
N THR A 212 4.42 -3.60 -14.28
CA THR A 212 5.16 -4.61 -13.51
C THR A 212 4.19 -5.66 -12.97
N SER A 213 4.68 -6.58 -12.15
CA SER A 213 3.87 -7.59 -11.48
C SER A 213 4.40 -7.90 -10.08
N ALA A 214 3.53 -8.43 -9.23
CA ALA A 214 3.87 -9.06 -7.95
C ALA A 214 3.14 -10.40 -7.92
N LEU A 215 3.75 -11.41 -8.50
CA LEU A 215 3.15 -12.73 -8.67
C LEU A 215 3.09 -13.50 -7.35
N PRO A 216 2.10 -14.37 -7.16
CA PRO A 216 0.94 -14.55 -8.06
C PRO A 216 -0.19 -13.52 -7.84
N ASP A 217 -0.16 -12.72 -6.75
CA ASP A 217 -1.26 -11.89 -6.30
C ASP A 217 -1.66 -10.79 -7.30
N PHE A 218 -0.67 -10.18 -7.94
CA PHE A 218 -0.87 -9.07 -8.87
C PHE A 218 -0.13 -9.34 -10.19
N PRO A 219 -0.78 -10.02 -11.14
CA PRO A 219 -0.16 -10.31 -12.44
C PRO A 219 0.10 -9.05 -13.28
N MET A 220 -0.58 -7.95 -12.95
CA MET A 220 -0.41 -6.69 -13.65
C MET A 220 -0.59 -5.51 -12.68
N LEU A 221 0.46 -4.71 -12.56
CA LEU A 221 0.49 -3.46 -11.80
C LEU A 221 1.06 -2.35 -12.68
N MET A 222 0.36 -1.22 -12.73
CA MET A 222 0.97 0.01 -13.19
C MET A 222 1.93 0.53 -12.13
N TYR A 223 3.06 1.10 -12.53
CA TYR A 223 3.93 1.81 -11.59
C TYR A 223 4.28 3.21 -12.09
N ALA A 224 4.58 4.08 -11.14
CA ALA A 224 5.21 5.37 -11.36
C ALA A 224 6.34 5.58 -10.37
N MET A 225 7.50 5.99 -10.88
CA MET A 225 8.61 6.49 -10.08
C MET A 225 8.59 8.01 -10.15
N CYS A 226 8.58 8.68 -8.98
CA CYS A 226 8.33 10.13 -8.91
C CYS A 226 9.35 10.81 -8.00
N ARG A 227 9.51 12.12 -8.21
CA ARG A 227 10.20 13.06 -7.29
C ARG A 227 9.23 14.15 -6.84
N ARG A 228 9.61 14.86 -5.76
CA ARG A 228 8.88 16.07 -5.34
C ARG A 228 9.40 17.30 -6.07
#